data_05d4143d1241176676921148737429b7
#
_entry.id   05d4143d1241176676921148737429b7
#
_cell.length_a   1.000
_cell.length_b   1.000
_cell.length_c   1.000
_cell.angle_alpha   90.00
_cell.angle_beta   90.00
_cell.angle_gamma   90.00
#
_symmetry.space_group_name_H-M   'P 1'
#
loop_
_entity.id
_entity.type
_entity.pdbx_description
1 polymer ?
#
loop_
_entity_poly.entity_id
_entity_poly.type
_entity_poly.pdbx_seq_one_letter_code
_entity_poly.pdbx_strand_id
1 'polypeptide(L)'
;MEAVKSILVLWLSLSFGASAPQGKKKVLILGAGLSGITAAKTLYDQGVTDFLVLEGQDYIGGRVTQASFAGMKVEMGANWIHFSDEADNPLMPLKNKNNLTATTSNFGRRIIRSENV
;
A
#
# COMPACT_ATOMS: atom_id res chain seq x y z
N MET A 1 19.49 5.08 -4.10
CA MET A 1 18.92 4.22 -3.05
C MET A 1 18.90 4.93 -1.68
N GLU A 2 18.68 6.24 -1.69
CA GLU A 2 18.64 7.10 -0.49
C GLU A 2 17.26 7.70 -0.14
N ALA A 3 16.23 7.40 -0.95
CA ALA A 3 14.91 8.00 -0.80
C ALA A 3 14.05 7.45 0.37
N VAL A 4 14.54 6.44 1.09
CA VAL A 4 13.75 5.72 2.12
C VAL A 4 13.95 6.31 3.53
N LYS A 5 14.84 7.30 3.71
CA LYS A 5 15.16 7.85 5.04
C LYS A 5 14.07 8.75 5.66
N SER A 6 13.01 9.06 4.93
CA SER A 6 11.93 9.94 5.44
C SER A 6 10.64 9.19 5.83
N ILE A 7 10.62 7.87 5.71
CA ILE A 7 9.49 7.06 6.18
C ILE A 7 9.84 6.54 7.57
N LEU A 8 9.45 7.27 8.59
CA LEU A 8 9.48 6.77 9.95
C LEU A 8 8.14 6.11 10.24
N VAL A 9 8.11 4.79 10.23
CA VAL A 9 6.98 4.02 10.76
C VAL A 9 7.05 4.14 12.28
N LEU A 10 6.25 5.01 12.85
CA LEU A 10 6.18 5.18 14.29
C LEU A 10 5.18 4.16 14.83
N TRP A 11 5.69 3.12 15.46
CA TRP A 11 4.90 2.24 16.31
C TRP A 11 4.32 3.07 17.47
N LEU A 12 3.02 3.32 17.44
CA LEU A 12 2.31 3.80 18.62
C LEU A 12 1.88 2.60 19.47
N SER A 13 2.85 1.75 19.86
CA SER A 13 2.63 0.91 21.03
C SER A 13 2.64 1.85 22.23
N LEU A 14 1.65 1.73 23.10
CA LEU A 14 1.65 2.37 24.42
C LEU A 14 2.79 1.83 25.30
N SER A 15 4.01 1.92 24.82
CA SER A 15 5.22 1.68 25.60
C SER A 15 5.73 3.05 25.98
N PHE A 16 5.53 3.41 27.21
CA PHE A 16 6.17 4.55 27.87
C PHE A 16 7.65 4.59 27.49
N GLY A 17 8.05 5.55 26.68
CA GLY A 17 9.45 5.79 26.38
C GLY A 17 9.86 6.04 24.93
N ALA A 18 8.98 5.84 23.95
CA ALA A 18 9.31 6.22 22.58
C ALA A 18 9.23 7.74 22.41
N SER A 19 10.37 8.40 22.26
CA SER A 19 10.42 9.82 21.94
C SER A 19 9.82 10.04 20.57
N ALA A 20 8.73 10.79 20.52
CA ALA A 20 8.17 11.24 19.24
C ALA A 20 9.23 12.05 18.47
N PRO A 21 9.26 12.00 17.12
CA PRO A 21 10.19 12.79 16.33
C PRO A 21 10.06 14.27 16.70
N GLN A 22 11.14 14.82 17.24
CA GLN A 22 11.21 16.21 17.66
C GLN A 22 11.44 17.08 16.42
N GLY A 23 10.53 17.97 16.13
CA GLY A 23 10.67 18.93 15.05
C GLY A 23 9.35 19.23 14.34
N LYS A 24 9.25 20.46 13.84
CA LYS A 24 8.10 20.87 13.02
C LYS A 24 8.27 20.32 11.60
N LYS A 25 7.25 19.67 11.09
CA LYS A 25 7.17 19.22 9.69
C LYS A 25 6.15 20.08 8.95
N LYS A 26 6.42 20.38 7.68
CA LYS A 26 5.49 21.16 6.84
C LYS A 26 4.27 20.33 6.47
N VAL A 27 4.45 19.04 6.25
CA VAL A 27 3.37 18.12 5.88
C VAL A 27 3.41 16.89 6.79
N LEU A 28 2.25 16.52 7.30
CA LEU A 28 2.04 15.28 8.05
C LEU A 28 1.05 14.43 7.28
N ILE A 29 1.46 13.20 6.93
CA ILE A 29 0.63 12.21 6.26
C ILE A 29 0.25 11.16 7.29
N LEU A 30 -1.04 10.97 7.51
CA LEU A 30 -1.56 9.97 8.44
C LEU A 30 -1.96 8.70 7.68
N GLY A 31 -1.24 7.63 7.95
CA GLY A 31 -1.41 6.32 7.33
C GLY A 31 -0.43 6.07 6.17
N ALA A 32 0.23 4.92 6.21
CA ALA A 32 1.14 4.43 5.18
C ALA A 32 0.48 3.36 4.27
N GLY A 33 -0.82 3.47 4.02
CA GLY A 33 -1.52 2.74 2.97
C GLY A 33 -1.17 3.27 1.58
N LEU A 34 -1.78 2.71 0.54
CA LEU A 34 -1.51 3.10 -0.85
C LEU A 34 -1.63 4.62 -1.07
N SER A 35 -2.67 5.24 -0.54
CA SER A 35 -2.89 6.69 -0.69
C SER A 35 -1.81 7.52 0.00
N GLY A 36 -1.44 7.16 1.24
CA GLY A 36 -0.42 7.90 1.98
C GLY A 36 0.98 7.77 1.36
N ILE A 37 1.33 6.58 0.90
CA ILE A 37 2.60 6.35 0.19
C ILE A 37 2.62 7.08 -1.16
N THR A 38 1.51 7.10 -1.89
CA THR A 38 1.41 7.84 -3.15
C THR A 38 1.54 9.35 -2.91
N ALA A 39 0.88 9.88 -1.88
CA ALA A 39 1.02 11.28 -1.49
C ALA A 39 2.46 11.64 -1.12
N ALA A 40 3.11 10.81 -0.29
CA ALA A 40 4.51 11.00 0.08
C ALA A 40 5.45 10.98 -1.15
N LYS A 41 5.22 10.03 -2.06
CA LYS A 41 5.99 9.94 -3.31
C LYS A 41 5.78 11.18 -4.18
N THR A 42 4.55 11.64 -4.33
CA THR A 42 4.23 12.83 -5.12
C THR A 42 4.92 14.07 -4.55
N LEU A 43 4.87 14.27 -3.23
CA LEU A 43 5.58 15.37 -2.56
C LEU A 43 7.09 15.28 -2.82
N TYR A 44 7.66 14.11 -2.66
CA TYR A 44 9.09 13.88 -2.88
C TYR A 44 9.50 14.18 -4.33
N ASP A 45 8.75 13.68 -5.31
CA ASP A 45 8.99 13.92 -6.74
C ASP A 45 8.88 15.41 -7.12
N GLN A 46 8.09 16.19 -6.37
CA GLN A 46 7.95 17.64 -6.50
C GLN A 46 9.00 18.43 -5.70
N GLY A 47 9.98 17.75 -5.09
CA GLY A 47 11.04 18.39 -4.30
C GLY A 47 10.63 18.79 -2.88
N VAL A 48 9.42 18.47 -2.44
CA VAL A 48 8.98 18.69 -1.06
C VAL A 48 9.45 17.51 -0.21
N THR A 49 10.50 17.71 0.57
CA THR A 49 11.13 16.66 1.39
C THR A 49 10.83 16.78 2.88
N ASP A 50 10.26 17.90 3.32
CA ASP A 50 9.94 18.15 4.72
C ASP A 50 8.54 17.64 5.07
N PHE A 51 8.35 16.34 4.96
CA PHE A 51 7.13 15.65 5.38
C PHE A 51 7.44 14.49 6.32
N LEU A 52 6.41 14.01 7.01
CA LEU A 52 6.46 12.83 7.86
C LEU A 52 5.23 11.97 7.56
N VAL A 53 5.44 10.66 7.42
CA VAL A 53 4.36 9.68 7.34
C VAL A 53 4.25 8.96 8.69
N LEU A 54 3.08 8.99 9.29
CA LEU A 54 2.77 8.27 10.52
C LEU A 54 1.86 7.08 10.19
N GLU A 55 2.26 5.90 10.65
CA GLU A 55 1.47 4.67 10.50
C GLU A 55 1.11 4.11 11.88
N GLY A 56 -0.13 3.71 12.07
CA GLY A 56 -0.63 3.16 13.33
C GLY A 56 -0.47 1.65 13.45
N GLN A 57 -0.13 0.97 12.36
CA GLN A 57 0.14 -0.46 12.32
C GLN A 57 1.65 -0.71 12.32
N ASP A 58 2.05 -1.94 12.57
CA ASP A 58 3.44 -2.39 12.49
C ASP A 58 3.91 -2.74 11.06
N TYR A 59 3.06 -2.48 10.08
CA TYR A 59 3.33 -2.70 8.67
C TYR A 59 2.78 -1.57 7.81
N ILE A 60 3.34 -1.40 6.62
CA ILE A 60 2.87 -0.47 5.61
C ILE A 60 1.97 -1.19 4.60
N GLY A 61 1.16 -0.44 3.84
CA GLY A 61 0.28 -0.97 2.80
C GLY A 61 -1.20 -0.92 3.16
N GLY A 62 -1.55 -0.96 4.46
CA GLY A 62 -2.93 -0.93 4.92
C GLY A 62 -3.73 -2.12 4.35
N ARG A 63 -4.73 -1.85 3.50
CA ARG A 63 -5.54 -2.89 2.84
C ARG A 63 -4.84 -3.60 1.67
N VAL A 64 -3.65 -3.18 1.29
CA VAL A 64 -2.77 -3.89 0.37
C VAL A 64 -1.80 -4.72 1.22
N THR A 65 -2.20 -5.92 1.57
CA THR A 65 -1.46 -6.78 2.48
C THR A 65 -1.53 -8.24 2.06
N GLN A 66 -0.50 -8.98 2.39
CA GLN A 66 -0.38 -10.39 2.09
C GLN A 66 -0.30 -11.21 3.38
N ALA A 67 -0.81 -12.44 3.32
CA ALA A 67 -0.60 -13.45 4.35
C ALA A 67 0.09 -14.68 3.78
N SER A 68 0.75 -15.44 4.65
CA SER A 68 1.28 -16.75 4.30
C SER A 68 0.24 -17.82 4.61
N PHE A 69 -0.11 -18.61 3.60
CA PHE A 69 -0.99 -19.76 3.76
C PHE A 69 -0.40 -20.96 3.04
N ALA A 70 -0.22 -22.07 3.74
CA ALA A 70 0.33 -23.32 3.21
C ALA A 70 1.64 -23.13 2.41
N GLY A 71 2.52 -22.24 2.87
CA GLY A 71 3.82 -21.94 2.22
C GLY A 71 3.71 -21.00 1.00
N MET A 72 2.53 -20.53 0.67
CA MET A 72 2.29 -19.55 -0.41
C MET A 72 1.93 -18.18 0.15
N LYS A 73 2.26 -17.12 -0.57
CA LYS A 73 1.77 -15.78 -0.28
C LYS A 73 0.42 -15.58 -0.94
N VAL A 74 -0.55 -15.12 -0.17
CA VAL A 74 -1.92 -14.87 -0.61
C VAL A 74 -2.26 -13.40 -0.34
N GLU A 75 -2.82 -12.73 -1.35
CA GLU A 75 -3.34 -11.37 -1.19
C GLU A 75 -4.59 -11.39 -0.31
N MET A 76 -4.57 -10.60 0.76
CA MET A 76 -5.67 -10.53 1.73
C MET A 76 -6.68 -9.41 1.44
N GLY A 77 -6.36 -8.53 0.51
CA GLY A 77 -7.18 -7.36 0.23
C GLY A 77 -7.28 -7.01 -1.25
N ALA A 78 -6.40 -6.14 -1.70
CA ALA A 78 -6.47 -5.52 -3.02
C ALA A 78 -5.85 -6.42 -4.11
N ASN A 79 -6.58 -7.42 -4.58
CA ASN A 79 -6.16 -8.35 -5.63
C ASN A 79 -6.80 -8.06 -7.00
N TRP A 80 -7.54 -6.96 -7.12
CA TRP A 80 -8.25 -6.57 -8.33
C TRP A 80 -7.78 -5.21 -8.82
N ILE A 81 -7.54 -5.10 -10.13
CA ILE A 81 -7.43 -3.82 -10.84
C ILE A 81 -8.79 -3.57 -11.47
N HIS A 82 -9.54 -2.63 -10.91
CA HIS A 82 -10.82 -2.21 -11.44
C HIS A 82 -10.60 -1.25 -12.61
N PHE A 83 -11.48 -1.26 -13.62
CA PHE A 83 -11.39 -0.38 -14.77
C PHE A 83 -10.04 -0.55 -15.52
N SER A 84 -9.92 -1.67 -16.24
CA SER A 84 -8.68 -2.04 -16.93
C SER A 84 -8.39 -1.24 -18.21
N ASP A 85 -9.20 -0.24 -18.56
CA ASP A 85 -8.88 0.71 -19.64
C ASP A 85 -7.63 1.51 -19.25
N GLU A 86 -6.58 1.35 -20.06
CA GLU A 86 -5.27 1.95 -19.77
C GLU A 86 -5.31 3.48 -19.70
N ALA A 87 -6.26 4.10 -20.40
CA ALA A 87 -6.37 5.55 -20.46
C ALA A 87 -6.78 6.18 -19.11
N ASP A 88 -7.57 5.46 -18.30
CA ASP A 88 -8.19 6.03 -17.11
C ASP A 88 -7.67 5.43 -15.79
N ASN A 89 -6.87 4.35 -15.87
CA ASN A 89 -6.40 3.66 -14.66
C ASN A 89 -4.92 3.91 -14.37
N PRO A 90 -4.59 4.69 -13.33
CA PRO A 90 -3.21 5.00 -12.98
C PRO A 90 -2.38 3.79 -12.52
N LEU A 91 -3.00 2.63 -12.26
CA LEU A 91 -2.31 1.39 -11.90
C LEU A 91 -1.78 0.64 -13.13
N MET A 92 -2.35 0.87 -14.32
CA MET A 92 -1.91 0.16 -15.52
C MET A 92 -0.46 0.49 -15.93
N PRO A 93 -0.01 1.75 -15.92
CA PRO A 93 1.40 2.06 -16.13
C PRO A 93 2.33 1.42 -15.10
N LEU A 94 1.91 1.34 -13.82
CA LEU A 94 2.69 0.69 -12.77
C LEU A 94 2.78 -0.83 -12.98
N LYS A 95 1.66 -1.47 -13.37
CA LYS A 95 1.62 -2.89 -13.74
C LYS A 95 2.61 -3.17 -14.87
N ASN A 96 2.55 -2.39 -15.96
CA ASN A 96 3.40 -2.58 -17.13
C ASN A 96 4.88 -2.35 -16.81
N LYS A 97 5.20 -1.27 -16.07
CA LYS A 97 6.57 -0.95 -15.64
C LYS A 97 7.19 -2.08 -14.80
N ASN A 98 6.40 -2.78 -14.01
CA ASN A 98 6.88 -3.84 -13.12
C ASN A 98 6.67 -5.26 -13.69
N ASN A 99 6.25 -5.39 -14.95
CA ASN A 99 5.98 -6.66 -15.62
C ASN A 99 5.02 -7.57 -14.84
N LEU A 100 4.01 -6.98 -14.18
CA LEU A 100 3.04 -7.74 -13.41
C LEU A 100 2.02 -8.38 -14.36
N THR A 101 1.80 -9.68 -14.19
CA THR A 101 0.77 -10.42 -14.92
C THR A 101 -0.59 -10.16 -14.30
N ALA A 102 -1.58 -9.84 -15.15
CA ALA A 102 -2.97 -9.74 -14.75
C ALA A 102 -3.84 -10.55 -15.72
N THR A 103 -4.84 -11.21 -15.18
CA THR A 103 -5.80 -12.00 -15.97
C THR A 103 -7.18 -11.37 -15.86
N THR A 104 -7.86 -11.28 -16.99
CA THR A 104 -9.25 -10.80 -17.01
C THR A 104 -10.16 -11.80 -16.34
N SER A 105 -10.94 -11.33 -15.36
CA SER A 105 -11.92 -12.16 -14.68
C SER A 105 -13.23 -12.22 -15.45
N ASN A 106 -13.69 -13.43 -15.72
CA ASN A 106 -15.00 -13.64 -16.31
C ASN A 106 -16.02 -13.99 -15.20
N PHE A 107 -16.78 -13.00 -14.76
CA PHE A 107 -17.80 -13.18 -13.73
C PHE A 107 -19.00 -14.03 -14.16
N GLY A 108 -19.15 -14.32 -15.46
CA GLY A 108 -20.18 -15.20 -15.99
C GLY A 108 -19.92 -16.70 -15.76
N ARG A 109 -18.67 -17.06 -15.44
CA ARG A 109 -18.28 -18.44 -15.13
C ARG A 109 -18.07 -18.63 -13.62
N ARG A 110 -19.13 -18.52 -12.83
CA ARG A 110 -19.07 -18.90 -11.41
C ARG A 110 -19.29 -20.40 -11.30
N ILE A 111 -18.27 -21.14 -10.87
CA ILE A 111 -18.48 -22.49 -10.34
C ILE A 111 -18.73 -22.33 -8.85
N ILE A 112 -19.99 -22.33 -8.46
CA ILE A 112 -20.37 -22.47 -7.04
C ILE A 112 -20.40 -23.97 -6.79
N ARG A 113 -19.41 -24.52 -6.12
CA ARG A 113 -19.48 -25.86 -5.54
C ARG A 113 -20.20 -25.72 -4.19
N SER A 114 -21.48 -26.05 -4.12
CA SER A 114 -22.11 -26.41 -2.86
C SER A 114 -21.76 -27.86 -2.60
N GLU A 115 -20.84 -28.13 -1.71
CA GLU A 115 -20.73 -29.45 -1.11
C GLU A 115 -21.86 -29.54 -0.09
N ASN A 116 -22.85 -30.37 -0.41
CA ASN A 116 -23.83 -30.77 0.59
C ASN A 116 -23.08 -31.62 1.63
N VAL A 117 -22.95 -31.07 2.85
CA VAL A 117 -22.58 -31.81 4.05
C VAL A 117 -23.86 -32.41 4.64
#